data_54a0f7234fb5632685b0324e1ece7205
#
_entry.id   54a0f7234fb5632685b0324e1ece7205
#
_cell.length_a   1.000
_cell.length_b   1.000
_cell.length_c   1.000
_cell.angle_alpha   90.00
_cell.angle_beta   90.00
_cell.angle_gamma   90.00
#
_symmetry.space_group_name_H-M   'P 1'
#
loop_
_entity.id
_entity.type
_entity.pdbx_description
1 polymer ?
#
loop_
_entity_poly.entity_id
_entity_poly.type
_entity_poly.pdbx_seq_one_letter_code
_entity_poly.pdbx_strand_id
1 'polypeptide(L)' 'MLAELTCKPVEIGDYAWIGAGATVLPGVRVGRHAVVGAASVVTKDVPDYAVAVGNPAKVIKMLDKEKFQENEA' A
#
# COMPACT_ATOMS: atom_id res chain seq x y z
N MET A 1 -16.86 -2.40 -21.64
CA MET A 1 -16.02 -2.33 -20.48
C MET A 1 -16.57 -1.36 -19.47
N LEU A 2 -16.75 -1.81 -18.28
CA LEU A 2 -17.49 -1.03 -17.29
C LEU A 2 -16.63 -0.64 -16.10
N ALA A 3 -15.33 -0.74 -16.23
CA ALA A 3 -14.45 -0.45 -15.11
C ALA A 3 -14.64 0.96 -14.59
N GLU A 4 -14.87 1.91 -15.48
CA GLU A 4 -15.03 3.29 -15.05
C GLU A 4 -16.29 3.50 -14.24
N LEU A 5 -17.28 2.63 -14.39
CA LEU A 5 -18.52 2.77 -13.65
C LEU A 5 -18.38 2.28 -12.22
N THR A 6 -17.40 1.47 -11.96
CA THR A 6 -17.18 0.92 -10.62
C THR A 6 -15.88 1.40 -10.01
N CYS A 7 -15.23 2.35 -10.67
CA CYS A 7 -13.95 2.85 -10.22
C CYS A 7 -14.10 3.62 -8.92
N LYS A 8 -13.36 3.23 -7.91
CA LYS A 8 -13.32 3.91 -6.63
C LYS A 8 -11.93 4.46 -6.44
N PRO A 9 -11.80 5.59 -5.73
CA PRO A 9 -10.47 6.15 -5.54
C PRO A 9 -9.56 5.20 -4.77
N VAL A 10 -8.29 5.24 -5.13
CA VAL A 10 -7.24 4.59 -4.36
C VAL A 10 -6.74 5.62 -3.37
N GLU A 11 -6.62 5.22 -2.11
CA GLU A 11 -6.11 6.11 -1.07
C GLU A 11 -4.72 5.65 -0.67
N ILE A 12 -3.77 6.55 -0.77
CA ILE A 12 -2.38 6.26 -0.38
C ILE A 12 -2.05 7.16 0.79
N GLY A 13 -1.72 6.58 1.92
CA GLY A 13 -1.40 7.33 3.11
C GLY A 13 -0.08 8.06 3.00
N ASP A 14 0.14 8.99 3.94
CA ASP A 14 1.37 9.78 3.97
C ASP A 14 2.57 8.87 4.14
N TYR A 15 3.64 9.20 3.43
CA TYR A 15 4.92 8.47 3.53
C TYR A 15 4.85 7.02 3.09
N ALA A 16 3.76 6.62 2.43
CA ALA A 16 3.70 5.28 1.87
C ALA A 16 4.65 5.17 0.68
N TRP A 17 5.22 4.00 0.50
CA TRP A 17 6.17 3.77 -0.59
C TRP A 17 5.63 2.66 -1.48
N ILE A 18 5.48 2.97 -2.75
CA ILE A 18 4.92 2.02 -3.72
C ILE A 18 6.01 1.68 -4.72
N GLY A 19 6.37 0.41 -4.77
CA GLY A 19 7.43 -0.04 -5.65
C GLY A 19 7.04 0.03 -7.13
N ALA A 20 8.04 0.00 -8.00
CA ALA A 20 7.82 0.11 -9.43
C ALA A 20 6.94 -1.03 -9.94
N GLY A 21 6.00 -0.69 -10.81
CA GLY A 21 5.15 -1.70 -11.42
C GLY A 21 4.08 -2.27 -10.50
N ALA A 22 3.96 -1.77 -9.29
CA ALA A 22 2.91 -2.23 -8.39
C ALA A 22 1.55 -1.74 -8.87
N THR A 23 0.53 -2.56 -8.66
CA THR A 23 -0.84 -2.24 -9.00
C THR A 23 -1.68 -2.21 -7.74
N VAL A 24 -2.43 -1.12 -7.55
CA VAL A 24 -3.35 -1.01 -6.42
C VAL A 24 -4.75 -0.94 -7.01
N LEU A 25 -5.59 -1.89 -6.63
CA LEU A 25 -6.92 -1.97 -7.22
C LEU A 25 -7.83 -0.86 -6.72
N PRO A 26 -8.86 -0.50 -7.51
CA PRO A 26 -9.78 0.55 -7.09
C PRO A 26 -10.40 0.25 -5.74
N GLY A 27 -10.54 1.28 -4.92
CA GLY A 27 -11.16 1.15 -3.61
C GLY A 27 -10.23 0.65 -2.51
N VAL A 28 -8.99 0.33 -2.84
CA VAL A 28 -8.02 -0.16 -1.87
C VAL A 28 -7.33 1.02 -1.20
N ARG A 29 -7.05 0.87 0.07
CA ARG A 29 -6.37 1.88 0.87
C ARG A 29 -5.01 1.36 1.33
N VAL A 30 -3.98 2.15 1.07
CA VAL A 30 -2.63 1.84 1.56
C VAL A 30 -2.33 2.78 2.71
N GLY A 31 -2.00 2.22 3.86
CA GLY A 31 -1.85 3.00 5.07
C GLY A 31 -0.59 3.84 5.10
N ARG A 32 -0.51 4.65 6.16
CA ARG A 32 0.61 5.55 6.38
C ARG A 32 1.89 4.73 6.60
N HIS A 33 2.98 5.18 5.98
CA HIS A 33 4.28 4.50 6.07
C HIS A 33 4.27 3.06 5.59
N ALA A 34 3.20 2.64 4.91
CA ALA A 34 3.16 1.29 4.36
C ALA A 34 4.10 1.19 3.16
N VAL A 35 4.55 -0.01 2.90
CA VAL A 35 5.44 -0.28 1.77
C VAL A 35 4.81 -1.36 0.91
N VAL A 36 4.69 -1.09 -0.38
CA VAL A 36 4.22 -2.07 -1.35
C VAL A 36 5.40 -2.44 -2.24
N GLY A 37 5.73 -3.71 -2.30
CA GLY A 37 6.87 -4.16 -3.08
C GLY A 37 6.66 -4.01 -4.58
N ALA A 38 7.77 -4.01 -5.33
CA ALA A 38 7.71 -3.87 -6.78
C ALA A 38 6.90 -5.00 -7.40
N ALA A 39 6.11 -4.66 -8.43
CA ALA A 39 5.31 -5.60 -9.20
C ALA A 39 4.25 -6.33 -8.38
N SER A 40 3.92 -5.84 -7.20
CA SER A 40 2.87 -6.43 -6.37
C SER A 40 1.50 -5.99 -6.87
N VAL A 41 0.49 -6.82 -6.58
CA VAL A 41 -0.90 -6.49 -6.92
C VAL A 41 -1.69 -6.42 -5.62
N VAL A 42 -2.07 -5.21 -5.22
CA VAL A 42 -2.72 -4.99 -3.94
C VAL A 42 -4.22 -5.07 -4.13
N THR A 43 -4.83 -6.09 -3.55
CA THR A 43 -6.26 -6.36 -3.71
C THR A 43 -7.05 -6.03 -2.45
N LYS A 44 -6.38 -5.82 -1.32
CA LYS A 44 -7.02 -5.52 -0.05
C LYS A 44 -6.26 -4.39 0.62
N ASP A 45 -6.91 -3.73 1.56
CA ASP A 45 -6.29 -2.62 2.28
C ASP A 45 -4.98 -3.06 2.95
N VAL A 46 -4.01 -2.17 2.92
CA VAL A 46 -2.72 -2.38 3.57
C VAL A 46 -2.69 -1.52 4.83
N PRO A 47 -2.50 -2.12 6.00
CA PRO A 47 -2.48 -1.34 7.26
C PRO A 47 -1.31 -0.38 7.31
N ASP A 48 -1.41 0.59 8.22
CA ASP A 48 -0.31 1.50 8.48
C ASP A 48 0.93 0.71 8.89
N TYR A 49 2.08 1.15 8.42
CA TYR A 49 3.37 0.56 8.77
C TYR A 49 3.54 -0.89 8.33
N ALA A 50 2.72 -1.37 7.41
CA ALA A 50 2.82 -2.74 6.93
C ALA A 50 3.63 -2.79 5.64
N VAL A 51 4.28 -3.92 5.42
CA VAL A 51 4.97 -4.21 4.16
C VAL A 51 4.19 -5.30 3.46
N ALA A 52 3.71 -5.02 2.27
CA ALA A 52 2.93 -5.97 1.48
C ALA A 52 3.62 -6.24 0.16
N VAL A 53 3.72 -7.51 -0.21
CA VAL A 53 4.37 -7.89 -1.47
C VAL A 53 3.64 -9.07 -2.10
N GLY A 54 3.81 -9.19 -3.38
CA GLY A 54 3.35 -10.36 -4.12
C GLY A 54 2.08 -10.12 -4.91
N ASN A 55 1.59 -11.17 -5.53
CA ASN A 55 0.36 -11.17 -6.33
C ASN A 55 -0.46 -12.39 -5.95
N PRO A 56 -1.56 -12.23 -5.18
CA PRO A 56 -1.98 -10.98 -4.54
C PRO A 56 -1.02 -10.59 -3.43
N ALA A 57 -0.91 -9.30 -3.18
CA ALA A 57 0.00 -8.80 -2.15
C ALA A 57 -0.48 -9.23 -0.77
N LYS A 58 0.47 -9.62 0.06
CA LYS A 58 0.19 -10.01 1.43
C LYS A 58 1.14 -9.29 2.36
N VAL A 59 0.64 -8.96 3.55
CA VAL A 59 1.47 -8.32 4.56
C VAL A 59 2.46 -9.34 5.10
N ILE A 60 3.74 -9.04 4.93
CA ILE A 60 4.80 -9.94 5.37
C ILE A 60 5.54 -9.44 6.57
N LYS A 61 5.31 -8.17 6.95
CA LYS A 61 6.09 -7.55 7.99
C LYS A 61 5.41 -6.27 8.44
N MET A 62 5.56 -5.94 9.71
CA MET A 62 5.13 -4.65 10.24
C MET A 62 6.37 -3.85 10.61
N LEU A 63 6.37 -2.58 10.26
CA LEU A 63 7.50 -1.70 10.52
C LEU A 63 7.40 -1.11 11.92
N ASP A 64 8.57 -0.67 12.43
CA ASP A 64 8.64 -0.09 13.77
C ASP A 64 8.27 1.39 13.69
N LYS A 65 7.14 1.74 14.31
CA LYS A 65 6.66 3.11 14.31
C LYS A 65 7.66 4.08 14.91
N GLU A 66 8.32 3.66 15.95
CA GLU A 66 9.21 4.58 16.68
C GLU A 66 10.38 5.02 15.83
N LYS A 67 10.89 4.12 15.02
CA LYS A 67 11.99 4.48 14.13
C LYS A 67 11.54 5.48 13.08
N PHE A 68 10.32 5.34 12.58
CA PHE A 68 9.84 6.25 11.57
C PHE A 68 9.53 7.61 12.14
N GLN A 69 9.08 7.67 13.38
CA GLN A 69 8.85 8.96 14.03
C GLN A 69 10.13 9.74 14.17
N GLU A 70 11.21 9.06 14.51
CA GLU A 70 12.51 9.72 14.62
C GLU A 70 12.96 10.27 13.29
N ASN A 71 12.72 9.52 12.24
CA ASN A 71 13.16 9.92 10.91
C ASN A 71 12.37 11.08 10.37
N GLU A 72 11.17 11.25 10.83
CA GLU A 72 10.33 12.36 10.38
C GLU A 72 10.70 13.68 11.04
N ALA A 73 11.36 13.60 12.16
CA ALA A 73 11.77 14.81 12.86
C ALA A 73 12.91 15.49 12.14
#